data_18f0866d85c2b8cf7c52ba90908e1958
#
_entry.id   18f0866d85c2b8cf7c52ba90908e1958
#
_cell.length_a   1.000
_cell.length_b   1.000
_cell.length_c   1.000
_cell.angle_alpha   90.00
_cell.angle_beta   90.00
_cell.angle_gamma   90.00
#
_symmetry.space_group_name_H-M   'P 1'
#
loop_
_entity.id
_entity.type
_entity.pdbx_description
1 polymer ?
#
loop_
_entity_poly.entity_id
_entity_poly.type
_entity_poly.pdbx_seq_one_letter_code
_entity_poly.pdbx_strand_id
1 'polypeptide(L)'
;MKMKAVICTKYGPPEVLQIKEVKKPLPKDNEVLIKVKTTPVHIGDTNIRRLAPGLGPVKDFFFRPMMRLMLGFKGPRKKILGMELAGDIEAVGKEVSLFKKGDSVFASTEFRFGAYAEY
;
A
#
# COMPACT_ATOMS: atom_id res chain seq x y z
N MET A 1 15.57 -0.02 12.20
CA MET A 1 14.42 -0.61 12.91
C MET A 1 13.55 -1.38 11.91
N LYS A 2 12.98 -2.47 12.32
CA LYS A 2 12.14 -3.33 11.46
C LYS A 2 10.65 -3.15 11.80
N MET A 3 9.79 -3.46 10.84
CA MET A 3 8.34 -3.51 11.00
C MET A 3 7.78 -4.70 10.23
N LYS A 4 6.59 -5.18 10.59
CA LYS A 4 5.86 -6.18 9.82
C LYS A 4 5.07 -5.52 8.70
N ALA A 5 5.05 -6.17 7.54
CA ALA A 5 4.26 -5.75 6.41
C ALA A 5 3.75 -6.96 5.61
N VAL A 6 2.62 -6.79 4.94
CA VAL A 6 2.08 -7.77 4.01
C VAL A 6 2.69 -7.50 2.64
N ILE A 7 3.48 -8.45 2.15
CA ILE A 7 4.24 -8.34 0.90
C ILE A 7 3.53 -9.09 -0.22
N CYS A 8 3.33 -8.42 -1.35
CA CYS A 8 2.81 -8.97 -2.59
C CYS A 8 3.91 -8.95 -3.66
N THR A 9 4.55 -10.08 -3.93
CA THR A 9 5.67 -10.17 -4.88
C THR A 9 5.25 -10.62 -6.28
N LYS A 10 4.07 -11.21 -6.40
CA LYS A 10 3.49 -11.69 -7.66
C LYS A 10 1.98 -11.50 -7.65
N TYR A 11 1.40 -11.45 -8.84
CA TYR A 11 -0.06 -11.42 -8.99
C TYR A 11 -0.66 -12.80 -8.74
N GLY A 12 -1.88 -12.84 -8.21
CA GLY A 12 -2.58 -14.11 -7.99
C GLY A 12 -3.64 -14.04 -6.87
N PRO A 13 -4.03 -15.21 -6.35
CA PRO A 13 -5.00 -15.33 -5.26
C PRO A 13 -4.42 -14.82 -3.93
N PRO A 14 -5.22 -14.73 -2.84
CA PRO A 14 -4.76 -14.24 -1.55
C PRO A 14 -3.51 -14.93 -1.00
N GLU A 15 -3.27 -16.17 -1.37
CA GLU A 15 -2.11 -16.97 -0.94
C GLU A 15 -0.76 -16.43 -1.41
N VAL A 16 -0.74 -15.49 -2.37
CA VAL A 16 0.49 -14.80 -2.79
C VAL A 16 0.97 -13.78 -1.75
N LEU A 17 0.12 -13.39 -0.83
CA LEU A 17 0.45 -12.45 0.24
C LEU A 17 1.26 -13.13 1.34
N GLN A 18 2.31 -12.47 1.79
CA GLN A 18 3.19 -12.97 2.84
C GLN A 18 3.47 -11.88 3.87
N ILE A 19 3.37 -12.21 5.15
CA ILE A 19 3.80 -11.31 6.22
C ILE A 19 5.32 -11.44 6.35
N LYS A 20 6.03 -10.32 6.23
CA LYS A 20 7.50 -10.27 6.35
C LYS A 20 7.93 -9.07 7.19
N GLU A 21 9.09 -9.22 7.82
CA GLU A 21 9.79 -8.07 8.40
C GLU A 21 10.51 -7.29 7.31
N VAL A 22 10.31 -6.00 7.31
CA VAL A 22 10.94 -5.05 6.40
C VAL A 22 11.51 -3.87 7.20
N LYS A 23 12.35 -3.08 6.56
CA LYS A 23 12.88 -1.87 7.20
C LYS A 23 11.75 -0.86 7.43
N LYS A 24 11.63 -0.34 8.65
CA LYS A 24 10.73 0.76 8.96
C LYS A 24 11.16 2.00 8.18
N PRO A 25 10.25 2.66 7.44
CA PRO A 25 10.59 3.88 6.70
C PRO A 25 10.85 5.06 7.65
N LEU A 26 11.50 6.07 7.13
CA LEU A 26 11.62 7.38 7.76
C LEU A 26 10.89 8.40 6.87
N PRO A 27 10.18 9.36 7.45
CA PRO A 27 9.52 10.39 6.67
C PRO A 27 10.56 11.33 6.05
N LYS A 28 10.32 11.74 4.81
CA LYS A 28 11.06 12.83 4.18
C LYS A 28 10.62 14.17 4.77
N ASP A 29 11.25 15.23 4.33
CA ASP A 29 11.02 16.58 4.86
C ASP A 29 9.53 17.02 4.81
N ASN A 30 8.80 16.62 3.78
CA ASN A 30 7.39 16.94 3.58
C ASN A 30 6.43 15.76 3.82
N GLU A 31 6.89 14.71 4.49
CA GLU A 31 6.10 13.49 4.75
C GLU A 31 5.84 13.30 6.25
N VAL A 32 4.80 12.55 6.53
CA VAL A 32 4.51 12.05 7.89
C VAL A 32 4.66 10.53 7.91
N LEU A 33 5.11 9.98 9.02
CA LEU A 33 5.11 8.56 9.30
C LEU A 33 3.94 8.24 10.22
N ILE A 34 3.05 7.37 9.77
CA ILE A 34 1.85 6.99 10.52
C ILE A 34 2.03 5.59 11.07
N LYS A 35 1.83 5.41 12.37
CA LYS A 35 1.65 4.10 12.98
C LYS A 35 0.23 3.63 12.66
N VAL A 36 0.12 2.66 11.76
CA VAL A 36 -1.16 2.16 11.26
C VAL A 36 -1.88 1.38 12.36
N LYS A 37 -3.10 1.76 12.68
CA LYS A 37 -3.99 1.04 13.61
C LYS A 37 -4.99 0.17 12.86
N THR A 38 -5.47 0.65 11.72
CA THR A 38 -6.42 -0.08 10.89
C THR A 38 -6.26 0.29 9.42
N THR A 39 -6.49 -0.68 8.56
CA THR A 39 -6.50 -0.52 7.11
C THR A 39 -7.59 -1.41 6.54
N PRO A 40 -8.47 -0.92 5.67
CA PRO A 40 -9.48 -1.74 5.04
C PRO A 40 -8.89 -2.60 3.92
N VAL A 41 -9.55 -3.69 3.60
CA VAL A 41 -9.31 -4.42 2.35
C VAL A 41 -10.16 -3.77 1.27
N HIS A 42 -9.55 -2.87 0.50
CA HIS A 42 -10.24 -2.14 -0.55
C HIS A 42 -10.31 -2.97 -1.83
N ILE A 43 -11.39 -2.80 -2.61
CA ILE A 43 -11.56 -3.52 -3.89
C ILE A 43 -10.41 -3.23 -4.88
N GLY A 44 -9.86 -2.03 -4.85
CA GLY A 44 -8.69 -1.64 -5.65
C GLY A 44 -7.46 -2.49 -5.33
N ASP A 45 -7.20 -2.77 -4.05
CA ASP A 45 -6.07 -3.61 -3.63
C ASP A 45 -6.23 -5.06 -4.13
N THR A 46 -7.44 -5.61 -4.04
CA THR A 46 -7.71 -6.96 -4.54
C THR A 46 -7.62 -7.04 -6.06
N ASN A 47 -8.06 -6.01 -6.78
CA ASN A 47 -7.95 -5.92 -8.23
C ASN A 47 -6.48 -5.85 -8.69
N ILE A 48 -5.65 -5.10 -7.98
CA ILE A 48 -4.22 -5.04 -8.25
C ILE A 48 -3.56 -6.38 -7.96
N ARG A 49 -3.83 -6.97 -6.80
CA ARG A 49 -3.27 -8.28 -6.42
C ARG A 49 -3.57 -9.37 -7.45
N ARG A 50 -4.81 -9.46 -7.93
CA ARG A 50 -5.22 -10.46 -8.93
C ARG A 50 -4.96 -10.04 -10.38
N LEU A 51 -4.47 -8.83 -10.60
CA LEU A 51 -4.26 -8.24 -11.92
C LEU A 51 -5.53 -8.26 -12.79
N ALA A 52 -6.63 -7.79 -12.23
CA ALA A 52 -7.94 -7.76 -12.90
C ALA A 52 -8.75 -6.55 -12.42
N PRO A 53 -9.13 -5.64 -13.32
CA PRO A 53 -9.89 -4.43 -12.94
C PRO A 53 -11.34 -4.72 -12.47
N GLY A 54 -11.81 -5.95 -12.62
CA GLY A 54 -13.16 -6.34 -12.20
C GLY A 54 -14.26 -5.95 -13.17
N LEU A 55 -13.92 -5.77 -14.44
CA LEU A 55 -14.84 -5.40 -15.52
C LEU A 55 -15.48 -6.63 -16.22
N GLY A 56 -15.15 -7.83 -15.74
CA GLY A 56 -15.56 -9.10 -16.31
C GLY A 56 -14.41 -9.82 -17.05
N PRO A 57 -14.50 -11.15 -17.22
CA PRO A 57 -13.37 -11.98 -17.65
C PRO A 57 -12.77 -11.56 -19.00
N VAL A 58 -13.59 -11.19 -19.96
CA VAL A 58 -13.12 -10.78 -21.29
C VAL A 58 -12.38 -9.45 -21.24
N LYS A 59 -12.99 -8.43 -20.60
CA LYS A 59 -12.36 -7.10 -20.45
C LYS A 59 -11.11 -7.19 -19.61
N ASP A 60 -11.14 -7.92 -18.49
CA ASP A 60 -9.98 -8.11 -17.61
C ASP A 60 -8.82 -8.74 -18.37
N PHE A 61 -9.06 -9.71 -19.25
CA PHE A 61 -8.02 -10.30 -20.10
C PHE A 61 -7.32 -9.27 -20.99
N PHE A 62 -8.07 -8.37 -21.63
CA PHE A 62 -7.50 -7.33 -22.49
C PHE A 62 -6.79 -6.23 -21.70
N PHE A 63 -7.23 -5.91 -20.47
CA PHE A 63 -6.60 -4.90 -19.62
C PHE A 63 -5.34 -5.39 -18.92
N ARG A 64 -5.14 -6.70 -18.75
CA ARG A 64 -3.96 -7.26 -18.06
C ARG A 64 -2.61 -6.78 -18.59
N PRO A 65 -2.35 -6.74 -19.91
CA PRO A 65 -1.07 -6.25 -20.41
C PRO A 65 -0.80 -4.79 -20.02
N MET A 66 -1.83 -3.94 -20.11
CA MET A 66 -1.73 -2.53 -19.70
C MET A 66 -1.46 -2.42 -18.19
N MET A 67 -2.16 -3.17 -17.36
CA MET A 67 -1.92 -3.20 -15.92
C MET A 67 -0.49 -3.66 -15.59
N ARG A 68 0.03 -4.67 -16.31
CA ARG A 68 1.43 -5.12 -16.12
C ARG A 68 2.43 -4.03 -16.47
N LEU A 69 2.19 -3.27 -17.52
CA LEU A 69 3.05 -2.15 -17.92
C LEU A 69 3.06 -1.05 -16.84
N MET A 70 1.89 -0.74 -16.27
CA MET A 70 1.73 0.32 -15.24
C MET A 70 2.23 -0.13 -13.86
N LEU A 71 1.88 -1.33 -13.43
CA LEU A 71 2.09 -1.81 -12.06
C LEU A 71 3.34 -2.68 -11.90
N GLY A 72 3.75 -3.37 -12.95
CA GLY A 72 4.90 -4.28 -12.96
C GLY A 72 4.59 -5.60 -13.69
N PHE A 73 5.59 -6.20 -14.33
CA PHE A 73 5.38 -7.39 -15.19
C PHE A 73 5.17 -8.69 -14.41
N LYS A 74 6.05 -9.00 -13.45
CA LYS A 74 6.02 -10.23 -12.65
C LYS A 74 5.15 -10.10 -11.40
N GLY A 75 5.08 -8.90 -10.87
CA GLY A 75 4.33 -8.54 -9.68
C GLY A 75 4.33 -7.03 -9.50
N PRO A 76 3.58 -6.50 -8.51
CA PRO A 76 3.55 -5.07 -8.26
C PRO A 76 4.96 -4.54 -7.96
N ARG A 77 5.33 -3.40 -8.57
CA ARG A 77 6.56 -2.69 -8.22
C ARG A 77 6.55 -2.23 -6.77
N LYS A 78 5.38 -1.75 -6.31
CA LYS A 78 5.12 -1.47 -4.90
C LYS A 78 4.64 -2.76 -4.24
N LYS A 79 5.51 -3.40 -3.49
CA LYS A 79 5.27 -4.73 -2.90
C LYS A 79 4.34 -4.70 -1.69
N ILE A 80 4.18 -3.57 -1.03
CA ILE A 80 3.23 -3.36 0.07
C ILE A 80 2.04 -2.62 -0.51
N LEU A 81 0.89 -3.28 -0.57
CA LEU A 81 -0.36 -2.71 -1.04
C LEU A 81 -1.06 -1.94 0.09
N GLY A 82 -2.31 -1.57 -0.10
CA GLY A 82 -3.11 -0.81 0.85
C GLY A 82 -3.21 0.65 0.46
N MET A 83 -4.43 1.08 0.17
CA MET A 83 -4.73 2.41 -0.36
C MET A 83 -5.29 3.36 0.71
N GLU A 84 -5.75 2.82 1.83
CA GLU A 84 -6.38 3.61 2.91
C GLU A 84 -5.92 3.11 4.26
N LEU A 85 -5.84 4.00 5.22
CA LEU A 85 -5.46 3.69 6.59
C LEU A 85 -6.03 4.69 7.59
N ALA A 86 -6.07 4.28 8.85
CA ALA A 86 -6.18 5.19 9.98
C ALA A 86 -5.13 4.80 11.03
N GLY A 87 -4.59 5.78 11.71
CA GLY A 87 -3.55 5.58 12.71
C GLY A 87 -3.11 6.87 13.38
N ASP A 88 -2.02 6.81 14.11
CA ASP A 88 -1.45 7.96 14.80
C ASP A 88 -0.11 8.36 14.16
N ILE A 89 0.13 9.65 14.08
CA ILE A 89 1.40 10.17 13.58
C ILE A 89 2.53 9.84 14.56
N GLU A 90 3.49 9.06 14.08
CA GLU A 90 4.70 8.65 14.82
C GLU A 90 5.83 9.68 14.67
N ALA A 91 5.99 10.24 13.48
CA ALA A 91 7.00 11.23 13.18
C ALA A 91 6.56 12.12 12.01
N VAL A 92 7.10 13.33 11.97
CA VAL A 92 6.84 14.31 10.90
C VAL A 92 8.18 14.79 10.32
N GLY A 93 8.19 15.06 9.01
CA GLY A 93 9.30 15.73 8.35
C GLY A 93 9.40 17.20 8.74
N LYS A 94 10.55 17.80 8.54
CA LYS A 94 10.87 19.17 9.02
C LYS A 94 10.03 20.28 8.37
N GLU A 95 9.47 20.02 7.18
CA GLU A 95 8.62 20.97 6.44
C GLU A 95 7.12 20.77 6.72
N VAL A 96 6.76 19.79 7.54
CA VAL A 96 5.37 19.52 7.90
C VAL A 96 4.95 20.44 9.05
N SER A 97 3.98 21.31 8.78
CA SER A 97 3.45 22.27 9.77
C SER A 97 2.02 21.98 10.23
N LEU A 98 1.25 21.25 9.42
CA LEU A 98 -0.18 20.98 9.70
C LEU A 98 -0.41 19.84 10.69
N PHE A 99 0.58 18.98 10.88
CA PHE A 99 0.47 17.78 11.71
C PHE A 99 1.61 17.71 12.69
N LYS A 100 1.38 17.03 13.81
CA LYS A 100 2.40 16.74 14.83
C LYS A 100 2.33 15.28 15.28
N LYS A 101 3.41 14.81 15.89
CA LYS A 101 3.46 13.50 16.54
C LYS A 101 2.32 13.36 17.56
N GLY A 102 1.60 12.23 17.47
CA GLY A 102 0.46 11.90 18.33
C GLY A 102 -0.91 12.26 17.75
N ASP A 103 -0.97 13.01 16.65
CA ASP A 103 -2.25 13.28 15.99
C ASP A 103 -2.83 12.00 15.42
N SER A 104 -4.14 11.77 15.66
CA SER A 104 -4.89 10.68 15.04
C SER A 104 -5.40 11.12 13.68
N VAL A 105 -5.13 10.32 12.65
CA VAL A 105 -5.42 10.65 11.27
C VAL A 105 -6.01 9.46 10.50
N PHE A 106 -6.73 9.75 9.45
CA PHE A 106 -7.02 8.80 8.38
C PHE A 106 -6.52 9.35 7.06
N ALA A 107 -6.11 8.49 6.15
CA ALA A 107 -5.49 8.92 4.90
C ALA A 107 -5.78 7.94 3.77
N SER A 108 -5.80 8.48 2.56
CA SER A 108 -5.70 7.71 1.32
C SER A 108 -4.29 7.83 0.77
N THR A 109 -3.66 6.70 0.48
CA THR A 109 -2.33 6.66 -0.16
C THR A 109 -2.45 6.59 -1.67
N GLU A 110 -3.66 6.40 -2.18
CA GLU A 110 -3.93 6.22 -3.61
C GLU A 110 -2.99 5.18 -4.24
N PHE A 111 -2.40 5.47 -5.39
CA PHE A 111 -1.44 4.59 -6.06
C PHE A 111 -0.02 4.57 -5.46
N ARG A 112 0.21 5.28 -4.36
CA ARG A 112 1.47 5.16 -3.61
C ARG A 112 1.53 3.89 -2.77
N PHE A 113 0.36 3.36 -2.39
CA PHE A 113 0.20 2.16 -1.57
C PHE A 113 0.90 2.26 -0.20
N GLY A 114 1.11 1.12 0.45
CA GLY A 114 1.93 1.03 1.66
C GLY A 114 1.14 0.84 2.95
N ALA A 115 -0.20 0.89 2.92
CA ALA A 115 -1.01 0.83 4.14
C ALA A 115 -1.05 -0.57 4.79
N TYR A 116 -0.67 -1.64 4.09
CA TYR A 116 -0.61 -2.99 4.64
C TYR A 116 0.71 -3.24 5.39
N ALA A 117 1.04 -2.36 6.32
CA ALA A 117 2.21 -2.41 7.17
C ALA A 117 1.93 -1.75 8.53
N GLU A 118 2.82 -1.94 9.48
CA GLU A 118 2.70 -1.30 10.80
C GLU A 118 2.96 0.21 10.75
N TYR A 119 3.71 0.66 9.73
CA TYR A 119 4.04 2.08 9.52
C TYR A 119 4.05 2.42 8.03
#